data_06e390e7a1d9d09d838c59a7d36f3c51
#
_entry.id   06e390e7a1d9d09d838c59a7d36f3c51
#
_cell.length_a   1.000
_cell.length_b   1.000
_cell.length_c   1.000
_cell.angle_alpha   90.00
_cell.angle_beta   90.00
_cell.angle_gamma   90.00
#
_symmetry.space_group_name_H-M   'P 1'
#
loop_
_entity.id
_entity.type
_entity.pdbx_description
1 polymer ?
#
loop_
_entity_poly.entity_id
_entity_poly.type
_entity_poly.pdbx_seq_one_letter_code
_entity_poly.pdbx_strand_id
1 'polypeptide(L)'
;TLSSSSAASDVYKRQNLSIVRQLADRVAVMQNGRCVDQNGCQALFFAPEHPYTRRLLDSEPSGDPVPLAPDAPVLLRAENLSIAFPIRKGLLRRVVDHNRVVNAVSFHLRAGETLGLVGESGSGKSTTGLALLRLIHSAGAIAFDGEALQGRNRQQMLPLRRRMQVVFQDPNSSLNPRLNVLQIIEEGLRVHQPTLTPAEREQAVIQAMQEVGLDPQSRHRYPAAFSGGQRQRIAIARALVVKPQLIVLDEPTSSLDKTVQAQILALLKALQQKHQLAYIFISHDLRVVRALCHQVMVLRQGEVVEQGECERVFTAPQQEYTRQLLALS
;
A
#
# COMPACT_ATOMS: atom_id res chain seq x y z
N THR A 1 12.92 56.30 13.17
CA THR A 1 11.83 55.33 13.47
C THR A 1 12.21 54.01 12.88
N LEU A 2 12.77 53.16 13.72
CA LEU A 2 13.10 51.76 13.39
C LEU A 2 11.79 50.97 13.45
N SER A 3 11.30 50.50 12.32
CA SER A 3 10.23 49.52 12.26
C SER A 3 10.75 48.19 12.76
N SER A 4 10.33 47.76 13.93
CA SER A 4 10.50 46.38 14.39
C SER A 4 9.70 45.46 13.48
N SER A 5 10.35 44.73 12.59
CA SER A 5 9.73 43.58 11.93
C SER A 5 9.52 42.52 13.00
N SER A 6 8.28 42.35 13.44
CA SER A 6 7.91 41.14 14.18
C SER A 6 8.15 39.95 13.26
N ALA A 7 9.12 39.13 13.59
CA ALA A 7 9.29 37.84 12.93
C ALA A 7 7.98 37.05 13.13
N ALA A 8 7.22 36.92 12.06
CA ALA A 8 6.03 36.09 12.07
C ALA A 8 6.48 34.64 12.33
N SER A 9 6.02 34.05 13.43
CA SER A 9 6.27 32.62 13.67
C SER A 9 5.31 31.82 12.79
N ASP A 10 5.87 31.05 11.88
CA ASP A 10 5.06 30.14 11.05
C ASP A 10 4.68 28.89 11.84
N VAL A 11 3.40 28.57 11.87
CA VAL A 11 2.87 27.35 12.49
C VAL A 11 2.53 26.34 11.40
N TYR A 12 3.28 25.23 11.36
CA TYR A 12 3.06 24.15 10.41
C TYR A 12 2.36 22.97 11.08
N LYS A 13 1.24 22.50 10.51
CA LYS A 13 0.62 21.23 10.88
C LYS A 13 1.24 20.13 10.05
N ARG A 14 2.00 19.22 10.67
CA ARG A 14 2.69 18.11 10.00
C ARG A 14 2.51 16.80 10.76
N GLN A 15 2.40 15.72 10.02
CA GLN A 15 2.44 14.35 10.55
C GLN A 15 3.77 13.66 10.23
N ASN A 16 4.58 14.23 9.35
CA ASN A 16 5.92 13.74 9.07
C ASN A 16 6.92 14.27 10.11
N LEU A 17 7.30 13.40 11.02
CA LEU A 17 8.19 13.74 12.15
C LEU A 17 9.60 14.13 11.70
N SER A 18 10.10 13.60 10.57
CA SER A 18 11.43 13.97 10.06
C SER A 18 11.45 15.43 9.59
N ILE A 19 10.40 15.89 8.91
CA ILE A 19 10.27 17.29 8.50
C ILE A 19 10.16 18.20 9.72
N VAL A 20 9.36 17.79 10.72
CA VAL A 20 9.25 18.54 11.99
C VAL A 20 10.61 18.66 12.66
N ARG A 21 11.38 17.56 12.74
CA ARG A 21 12.70 17.54 13.36
C ARG A 21 13.72 18.44 12.66
N GLN A 22 13.61 18.60 11.34
CA GLN A 22 14.51 19.42 10.54
C GLN A 22 14.16 20.91 10.54
N LEU A 23 12.87 21.26 10.59
CA LEU A 23 12.41 22.64 10.37
C LEU A 23 11.90 23.34 11.62
N ALA A 24 11.50 22.62 12.66
CA ALA A 24 10.84 23.22 13.80
C ALA A 24 11.79 23.53 14.95
N ASP A 25 11.74 24.76 15.49
CA ASP A 25 12.42 25.13 16.75
C ASP A 25 11.67 24.59 17.97
N ARG A 26 10.33 24.64 17.91
CA ARG A 26 9.43 24.17 18.98
C ARG A 26 8.34 23.30 18.38
N VAL A 27 7.93 22.30 19.13
CA VAL A 27 6.87 21.35 18.72
C VAL A 27 5.78 21.29 19.81
N ALA A 28 4.53 21.34 19.36
CA ALA A 28 3.36 21.07 20.18
C ALA A 28 2.65 19.82 19.63
N VAL A 29 2.48 18.82 20.49
CA VAL A 29 1.79 17.57 20.15
C VAL A 29 0.32 17.69 20.49
N MET A 30 -0.54 17.44 19.51
CA MET A 30 -1.99 17.53 19.65
C MET A 30 -2.64 16.14 19.67
N GLN A 31 -3.56 15.94 20.62
CA GLN A 31 -4.41 14.74 20.69
C GLN A 31 -5.86 15.17 21.02
N ASN A 32 -6.82 14.69 20.22
CA ASN A 32 -8.25 14.99 20.44
C ASN A 32 -8.55 16.49 20.62
N GLY A 33 -7.91 17.36 19.84
CA GLY A 33 -8.08 18.82 19.90
C GLY A 33 -7.38 19.52 21.07
N ARG A 34 -6.61 18.79 21.90
CA ARG A 34 -5.86 19.35 23.04
C ARG A 34 -4.35 19.21 22.81
N CYS A 35 -3.59 20.23 23.22
CA CYS A 35 -2.14 20.12 23.31
C CYS A 35 -1.79 19.25 24.51
N VAL A 36 -1.14 18.12 24.25
CA VAL A 36 -0.80 17.14 25.31
C VAL A 36 0.68 17.19 25.68
N ASP A 37 1.53 17.75 24.82
CA ASP A 37 2.96 17.93 25.07
C ASP A 37 3.46 19.12 24.25
N GLN A 38 4.39 19.90 24.81
CA GLN A 38 4.98 21.06 24.12
C GLN A 38 6.38 21.32 24.66
N ASN A 39 7.38 21.28 23.76
CA ASN A 39 8.76 21.55 24.16
C ASN A 39 9.60 22.05 22.96
N GLY A 40 10.86 22.39 23.19
CA GLY A 40 11.85 22.55 22.12
C GLY A 40 11.97 21.25 21.31
N CYS A 41 12.19 21.36 20.01
CA CYS A 41 12.19 20.22 19.11
C CYS A 41 13.11 19.10 19.60
N GLN A 42 14.37 19.39 19.91
CA GLN A 42 15.31 18.38 20.40
C GLN A 42 14.84 17.72 21.70
N ALA A 43 14.39 18.49 22.69
CA ALA A 43 13.95 17.96 23.98
C ALA A 43 12.74 17.02 23.81
N LEU A 44 11.77 17.37 22.97
CA LEU A 44 10.59 16.58 22.73
C LEU A 44 10.90 15.25 22.03
N PHE A 45 11.88 15.24 21.10
CA PHE A 45 12.28 14.02 20.41
C PHE A 45 13.17 13.09 21.25
N PHE A 46 14.00 13.63 22.16
CA PHE A 46 14.90 12.81 22.97
C PHE A 46 14.30 12.39 24.32
N ALA A 47 13.46 13.22 24.92
CA ALA A 47 12.87 12.98 26.24
C ALA A 47 11.39 13.41 26.28
N PRO A 48 10.49 12.74 25.53
CA PRO A 48 9.08 13.06 25.53
C PRO A 48 8.47 12.77 26.89
N GLU A 49 7.71 13.73 27.45
CA GLU A 49 7.10 13.59 28.76
C GLU A 49 5.77 12.84 28.69
N HIS A 50 4.94 13.18 27.71
CA HIS A 50 3.60 12.61 27.61
C HIS A 50 3.60 11.21 26.96
N PRO A 51 2.83 10.22 27.50
CA PRO A 51 2.76 8.86 26.94
C PRO A 51 2.30 8.78 25.49
N TYR A 52 1.46 9.72 25.06
CA TYR A 52 1.03 9.80 23.66
C TYR A 52 2.18 10.23 22.73
N THR A 53 3.00 11.21 23.16
CA THR A 53 4.18 11.65 22.42
C THR A 53 5.18 10.50 22.25
N ARG A 54 5.44 9.73 23.31
CA ARG A 54 6.28 8.51 23.24
C ARG A 54 5.75 7.53 22.21
N ARG A 55 4.46 7.18 22.29
CA ARG A 55 3.82 6.28 21.31
C ARG A 55 3.86 6.83 19.89
N LEU A 56 3.72 8.14 19.70
CA LEU A 56 3.80 8.79 18.38
C LEU A 56 5.22 8.68 17.82
N LEU A 57 6.25 8.89 18.62
CA LEU A 57 7.65 8.76 18.21
C LEU A 57 8.05 7.29 17.98
N ASP A 58 7.57 6.37 18.84
CA ASP A 58 7.80 4.93 18.72
C ASP A 58 7.02 4.29 17.57
N SER A 59 6.03 5.00 16.99
CA SER A 59 5.22 4.51 15.87
C SER A 59 5.88 4.67 14.50
N GLU A 60 7.14 5.06 14.45
CA GLU A 60 7.87 5.02 13.18
C GLU A 60 7.97 3.57 12.69
N PRO A 61 7.67 3.34 11.40
CA PRO A 61 7.80 2.01 10.81
C PRO A 61 9.22 1.48 11.01
N SER A 62 9.36 0.39 11.75
CA SER A 62 10.64 -0.20 12.10
C SER A 62 10.61 -1.72 11.99
N GLY A 63 11.79 -2.33 12.02
CA GLY A 63 11.99 -3.77 11.93
C GLY A 63 12.09 -4.29 10.49
N ASP A 64 12.52 -5.54 10.36
CA ASP A 64 12.83 -6.19 9.09
C ASP A 64 11.61 -6.82 8.43
N PRO A 65 11.67 -7.10 7.12
CA PRO A 65 10.68 -7.93 6.43
C PRO A 65 10.55 -9.32 7.07
N VAL A 66 9.41 -9.97 6.85
CA VAL A 66 9.21 -11.36 7.29
C VAL A 66 10.24 -12.27 6.61
N PRO A 67 10.99 -13.14 7.32
CA PRO A 67 11.98 -13.98 6.69
C PRO A 67 11.40 -14.80 5.54
N LEU A 68 12.07 -14.78 4.39
CA LEU A 68 11.69 -15.53 3.20
C LEU A 68 12.38 -16.91 3.19
N ALA A 69 11.65 -17.96 2.83
CA ALA A 69 12.23 -19.28 2.63
C ALA A 69 13.24 -19.25 1.45
N PRO A 70 14.46 -19.80 1.61
CA PRO A 70 15.49 -19.71 0.57
C PRO A 70 15.07 -20.31 -0.77
N ASP A 71 14.23 -21.34 -0.74
CA ASP A 71 13.70 -22.13 -1.86
C ASP A 71 12.28 -21.70 -2.28
N ALA A 72 11.79 -20.54 -1.80
CA ALA A 72 10.47 -20.03 -2.16
C ALA A 72 10.31 -19.94 -3.69
N PRO A 73 9.27 -20.59 -4.27
CA PRO A 73 9.06 -20.62 -5.71
C PRO A 73 8.68 -19.23 -6.25
N VAL A 74 9.01 -18.97 -7.52
CA VAL A 74 8.56 -17.78 -8.22
C VAL A 74 7.06 -17.87 -8.46
N LEU A 75 6.32 -16.95 -7.85
CA LEU A 75 4.85 -16.86 -7.92
C LEU A 75 4.39 -15.97 -9.07
N LEU A 76 5.06 -14.83 -9.27
CA LEU A 76 4.72 -13.85 -10.34
C LEU A 76 5.98 -13.50 -11.11
N ARG A 77 5.88 -13.46 -12.45
CA ARG A 77 6.93 -12.97 -13.35
C ARG A 77 6.33 -11.98 -14.33
N ALA A 78 6.96 -10.85 -14.50
CA ALA A 78 6.66 -9.87 -15.53
C ALA A 78 7.90 -9.67 -16.41
N GLU A 79 7.75 -9.68 -17.73
CA GLU A 79 8.84 -9.50 -18.70
C GLU A 79 8.42 -8.45 -19.72
N ASN A 80 9.23 -7.38 -19.84
CA ASN A 80 9.01 -6.26 -20.74
C ASN A 80 7.60 -5.66 -20.67
N LEU A 81 7.05 -5.59 -19.44
CA LEU A 81 5.72 -5.05 -19.20
C LEU A 81 5.66 -3.60 -19.63
N SER A 82 4.80 -3.28 -20.60
CA SER A 82 4.61 -1.93 -21.12
C SER A 82 3.13 -1.57 -21.15
N ILE A 83 2.82 -0.34 -20.75
CA ILE A 83 1.45 0.15 -20.66
C ILE A 83 1.34 1.50 -21.36
N ALA A 84 0.46 1.57 -22.35
CA ALA A 84 0.19 2.79 -23.07
C ALA A 84 -1.32 3.01 -23.19
N PHE A 85 -1.76 4.24 -22.95
CA PHE A 85 -3.15 4.65 -23.09
C PHE A 85 -3.34 5.42 -24.39
N PRO A 86 -4.35 5.08 -25.22
CA PRO A 86 -4.59 5.77 -26.48
C PRO A 86 -5.10 7.20 -26.23
N ILE A 87 -4.41 8.18 -26.83
CA ILE A 87 -4.86 9.57 -26.87
C ILE A 87 -5.82 9.71 -28.06
N ARG A 88 -7.09 10.00 -27.76
CA ARG A 88 -8.14 10.16 -28.77
C ARG A 88 -8.46 11.63 -28.97
N LYS A 89 -8.50 12.10 -30.24
CA LYS A 89 -8.86 13.48 -30.60
C LYS A 89 -9.99 13.52 -31.65
N GLY A 90 -10.67 14.68 -31.71
CA GLY A 90 -11.74 14.97 -32.63
C GLY A 90 -13.09 14.34 -32.31
N LEU A 91 -14.13 14.72 -33.09
CA LEU A 91 -15.52 14.26 -32.90
C LEU A 91 -15.67 12.74 -33.04
N LEU A 92 -14.86 12.11 -33.91
CA LEU A 92 -14.84 10.66 -34.15
C LEU A 92 -13.95 9.89 -33.18
N ARG A 93 -13.37 10.53 -32.14
CA ARG A 93 -12.48 9.91 -31.12
C ARG A 93 -11.38 9.02 -31.72
N ARG A 94 -10.78 9.42 -32.83
CA ARG A 94 -9.69 8.67 -33.44
C ARG A 94 -8.45 8.69 -32.57
N VAL A 95 -7.78 7.53 -32.45
CA VAL A 95 -6.49 7.42 -31.76
C VAL A 95 -5.45 8.16 -32.60
N VAL A 96 -4.83 9.18 -32.02
CA VAL A 96 -3.82 10.03 -32.66
C VAL A 96 -2.43 9.79 -32.07
N ASP A 97 -2.34 9.26 -30.85
CA ASP A 97 -1.08 9.00 -30.15
C ASP A 97 -1.32 8.05 -28.97
N HIS A 98 -0.24 7.62 -28.33
CA HIS A 98 -0.26 6.77 -27.14
C HIS A 98 0.58 7.40 -26.03
N ASN A 99 -0.04 7.64 -24.88
CA ASN A 99 0.68 8.02 -23.67
C ASN A 99 1.27 6.76 -23.02
N ARG A 100 2.58 6.57 -23.10
CA ARG A 100 3.30 5.47 -22.44
C ARG A 100 3.47 5.83 -20.95
N VAL A 101 2.84 5.03 -20.08
CA VAL A 101 2.89 5.23 -18.64
C VAL A 101 3.88 4.27 -17.98
N VAL A 102 4.11 3.10 -18.60
CA VAL A 102 5.09 2.11 -18.14
C VAL A 102 5.83 1.55 -19.38
N ASN A 103 7.14 1.42 -19.26
CA ASN A 103 8.00 1.02 -20.37
C ASN A 103 8.95 -0.12 -19.96
N ALA A 104 8.76 -1.29 -20.57
CA ALA A 104 9.64 -2.47 -20.51
C ALA A 104 10.04 -2.90 -19.07
N VAL A 105 9.13 -2.84 -18.10
CA VAL A 105 9.38 -3.25 -16.71
C VAL A 105 9.46 -4.77 -16.62
N SER A 106 10.54 -5.29 -16.00
CA SER A 106 10.73 -6.73 -15.81
C SER A 106 11.14 -7.04 -14.37
N PHE A 107 10.50 -8.03 -13.76
CA PHE A 107 10.81 -8.50 -12.41
C PHE A 107 10.19 -9.88 -12.15
N HIS A 108 10.57 -10.48 -11.05
CA HIS A 108 9.91 -11.66 -10.48
C HIS A 108 9.61 -11.44 -9.00
N LEU A 109 8.62 -12.15 -8.49
CA LEU A 109 8.19 -12.16 -7.09
C LEU A 109 8.00 -13.60 -6.64
N ARG A 110 8.59 -13.95 -5.50
CA ARG A 110 8.48 -15.30 -4.92
C ARG A 110 7.24 -15.39 -3.99
N ALA A 111 6.82 -16.61 -3.69
CA ALA A 111 5.81 -16.83 -2.66
C ALA A 111 6.32 -16.33 -1.30
N GLY A 112 5.48 -15.58 -0.57
CA GLY A 112 5.86 -14.97 0.71
C GLY A 112 6.75 -13.72 0.60
N GLU A 113 7.16 -13.31 -0.59
CA GLU A 113 8.01 -12.12 -0.80
C GLU A 113 7.19 -10.83 -0.91
N THR A 114 7.79 -9.72 -0.52
CA THR A 114 7.25 -8.37 -0.76
C THR A 114 8.17 -7.59 -1.68
N LEU A 115 7.62 -7.13 -2.82
CA LEU A 115 8.26 -6.19 -3.73
C LEU A 115 7.68 -4.79 -3.50
N GLY A 116 8.51 -3.84 -3.10
CA GLY A 116 8.17 -2.42 -3.00
C GLY A 116 8.25 -1.72 -4.35
N LEU A 117 7.20 -1.02 -4.77
CA LEU A 117 7.23 -0.11 -5.91
C LEU A 117 7.25 1.33 -5.37
N VAL A 118 8.34 2.05 -5.62
CA VAL A 118 8.56 3.41 -5.12
C VAL A 118 8.84 4.38 -6.27
N GLY A 119 8.67 5.68 -6.02
CA GLY A 119 8.88 6.75 -6.98
C GLY A 119 7.86 7.86 -6.83
N GLU A 120 8.02 8.96 -7.56
CA GLU A 120 7.13 10.12 -7.54
C GLU A 120 5.70 9.79 -7.96
N SER A 121 4.75 10.68 -7.62
CA SER A 121 3.37 10.58 -8.13
C SER A 121 3.37 10.60 -9.66
N GLY A 122 2.58 9.73 -10.28
CA GLY A 122 2.54 9.61 -11.74
C GLY A 122 3.67 8.78 -12.38
N SER A 123 4.59 8.19 -11.60
CA SER A 123 5.68 7.34 -12.16
C SER A 123 5.22 5.98 -12.70
N GLY A 124 3.94 5.62 -12.61
CA GLY A 124 3.40 4.38 -13.17
C GLY A 124 3.18 3.24 -12.15
N LYS A 125 3.40 3.44 -10.85
CA LYS A 125 3.31 2.39 -9.80
C LYS A 125 1.95 1.69 -9.76
N SER A 126 0.88 2.45 -9.50
CA SER A 126 -0.50 1.91 -9.44
C SER A 126 -0.93 1.30 -10.78
N THR A 127 -0.53 1.93 -11.89
CA THR A 127 -0.77 1.40 -13.25
C THR A 127 -0.09 0.05 -13.45
N THR A 128 1.15 -0.11 -12.98
CA THR A 128 1.85 -1.41 -12.99
C THR A 128 1.09 -2.46 -12.18
N GLY A 129 0.69 -2.14 -10.95
CA GLY A 129 -0.11 -3.03 -10.11
C GLY A 129 -1.40 -3.51 -10.77
N LEU A 130 -2.16 -2.60 -11.39
CA LEU A 130 -3.40 -2.93 -12.10
C LEU A 130 -3.16 -3.81 -13.35
N ALA A 131 -2.06 -3.59 -14.07
CA ALA A 131 -1.70 -4.38 -15.25
C ALA A 131 -1.32 -5.82 -14.89
N LEU A 132 -0.61 -6.02 -13.76
CA LEU A 132 -0.25 -7.34 -13.25
C LEU A 132 -1.49 -8.18 -12.92
N LEU A 133 -2.56 -7.55 -12.43
CA LEU A 133 -3.85 -8.18 -12.16
C LEU A 133 -4.73 -8.33 -13.42
N ARG A 134 -4.25 -7.91 -14.59
CA ARG A 134 -5.03 -7.87 -15.85
C ARG A 134 -6.34 -7.08 -15.71
N LEU A 135 -6.32 -6.03 -14.90
CA LEU A 135 -7.43 -5.07 -14.77
C LEU A 135 -7.37 -4.01 -15.87
N ILE A 136 -6.18 -3.75 -16.39
CA ILE A 136 -5.93 -2.90 -17.57
C ILE A 136 -5.10 -3.65 -18.60
N HIS A 137 -5.15 -3.19 -19.85
CA HIS A 137 -4.38 -3.78 -20.95
C HIS A 137 -2.89 -3.44 -20.83
N SER A 138 -2.03 -4.41 -21.11
CA SER A 138 -0.58 -4.25 -21.15
C SER A 138 0.04 -5.14 -22.22
N ALA A 139 1.15 -4.69 -22.79
CA ALA A 139 2.06 -5.50 -23.60
C ALA A 139 3.12 -6.15 -22.71
N GLY A 140 3.87 -7.09 -23.24
CA GLY A 140 4.85 -7.90 -22.52
C GLY A 140 4.24 -9.18 -21.95
N ALA A 141 5.04 -10.00 -21.28
CA ALA A 141 4.61 -11.27 -20.71
C ALA A 141 4.38 -11.15 -19.21
N ILE A 142 3.27 -11.71 -18.72
CA ILE A 142 2.99 -11.88 -17.29
C ILE A 142 2.65 -13.35 -17.06
N ALA A 143 3.35 -13.99 -16.14
CA ALA A 143 3.05 -15.36 -15.70
C ALA A 143 2.79 -15.37 -14.19
N PHE A 144 1.74 -16.04 -13.76
CA PHE A 144 1.39 -16.25 -12.37
C PHE A 144 1.34 -17.74 -12.08
N ASP A 145 2.17 -18.18 -11.12
CA ASP A 145 2.33 -19.61 -10.75
C ASP A 145 2.58 -20.50 -11.99
N GLY A 146 3.50 -20.04 -12.86
CA GLY A 146 3.85 -20.70 -14.10
C GLY A 146 2.84 -20.55 -15.25
N GLU A 147 1.67 -19.99 -15.01
CA GLU A 147 0.63 -19.82 -16.01
C GLU A 147 0.67 -18.43 -16.67
N ALA A 148 0.79 -18.39 -18.01
CA ALA A 148 0.74 -17.12 -18.78
C ALA A 148 -0.66 -16.48 -18.66
N LEU A 149 -0.69 -15.15 -18.41
CA LEU A 149 -1.94 -14.39 -18.25
C LEU A 149 -2.42 -13.73 -19.55
N GLN A 150 -1.54 -13.57 -20.55
CA GLN A 150 -1.88 -12.95 -21.81
C GLN A 150 -2.86 -13.81 -22.61
N GLY A 151 -3.75 -13.14 -23.36
CA GLY A 151 -4.74 -13.82 -24.22
C GLY A 151 -5.89 -14.50 -23.48
N ARG A 152 -5.87 -14.55 -22.15
CA ARG A 152 -6.97 -15.15 -21.37
C ARG A 152 -8.21 -14.28 -21.40
N ASN A 153 -9.36 -14.92 -21.60
CA ASN A 153 -10.66 -14.29 -21.51
C ASN A 153 -11.12 -14.16 -20.03
N ARG A 154 -12.28 -13.51 -19.82
CA ARG A 154 -12.82 -13.26 -18.47
C ARG A 154 -13.03 -14.55 -17.66
N GLN A 155 -13.51 -15.63 -18.28
CA GLN A 155 -13.77 -16.90 -17.59
C GLN A 155 -12.48 -17.59 -17.18
N GLN A 156 -11.46 -17.58 -18.05
CA GLN A 156 -10.14 -18.12 -17.77
C GLN A 156 -9.38 -17.33 -16.70
N MET A 157 -9.64 -16.02 -16.59
CA MET A 157 -9.05 -15.17 -15.55
C MET A 157 -9.73 -15.31 -14.18
N LEU A 158 -10.98 -15.80 -14.11
CA LEU A 158 -11.74 -15.83 -12.87
C LEU A 158 -11.06 -16.63 -11.73
N PRO A 159 -10.57 -17.88 -11.94
CA PRO A 159 -9.87 -18.64 -10.91
C PRO A 159 -8.55 -17.96 -10.49
N LEU A 160 -7.83 -17.32 -11.41
CA LEU A 160 -6.60 -16.59 -11.12
C LEU A 160 -6.88 -15.32 -10.29
N ARG A 161 -7.96 -14.59 -10.59
CA ARG A 161 -8.37 -13.41 -9.81
C ARG A 161 -8.70 -13.75 -8.35
N ARG A 162 -9.19 -14.95 -8.06
CA ARG A 162 -9.32 -15.41 -6.68
C ARG A 162 -7.98 -15.42 -5.95
N ARG A 163 -6.93 -15.85 -6.64
CA ARG A 163 -5.57 -15.99 -6.10
C ARG A 163 -4.79 -14.69 -6.08
N MET A 164 -5.22 -13.68 -6.85
CA MET A 164 -4.60 -12.37 -6.97
C MET A 164 -5.61 -11.29 -6.60
N GLN A 165 -5.38 -10.56 -5.52
CA GLN A 165 -6.29 -9.55 -5.01
C GLN A 165 -5.65 -8.16 -4.97
N VAL A 166 -6.45 -7.12 -4.76
CA VAL A 166 -5.99 -5.73 -4.64
C VAL A 166 -6.66 -5.05 -3.44
N VAL A 167 -5.86 -4.25 -2.74
CA VAL A 167 -6.32 -3.26 -1.77
C VAL A 167 -5.97 -1.89 -2.33
N PHE A 168 -6.98 -1.08 -2.61
CA PHE A 168 -6.83 0.24 -3.21
C PHE A 168 -6.45 1.30 -2.18
N GLN A 169 -5.88 2.40 -2.65
CA GLN A 169 -5.35 3.52 -1.87
C GLN A 169 -6.37 4.15 -0.92
N ASP A 170 -7.59 4.39 -1.37
CA ASP A 170 -8.64 5.01 -0.56
C ASP A 170 -9.74 4.00 -0.20
N PRO A 171 -9.82 3.57 1.07
CA PRO A 171 -10.88 2.68 1.51
C PRO A 171 -12.27 3.34 1.41
N ASN A 172 -12.38 4.68 1.47
CA ASN A 172 -13.68 5.36 1.38
C ASN A 172 -14.29 5.22 -0.01
N SER A 173 -13.47 5.31 -1.07
CA SER A 173 -13.93 5.14 -2.44
C SER A 173 -14.06 3.68 -2.86
N SER A 174 -13.31 2.77 -2.22
CA SER A 174 -13.28 1.35 -2.58
C SER A 174 -14.33 0.49 -1.87
N LEU A 175 -14.89 0.96 -0.76
CA LEU A 175 -15.98 0.28 -0.04
C LEU A 175 -17.33 0.90 -0.44
N ASN A 176 -18.25 0.07 -0.91
CA ASN A 176 -19.61 0.55 -1.25
C ASN A 176 -20.34 1.02 0.03
N PRO A 177 -20.67 2.31 0.18
CA PRO A 177 -21.28 2.82 1.40
C PRO A 177 -22.72 2.34 1.65
N ARG A 178 -23.34 1.72 0.64
CA ARG A 178 -24.71 1.18 0.73
C ARG A 178 -24.76 -0.27 1.20
N LEU A 179 -23.60 -0.93 1.32
CA LEU A 179 -23.47 -2.30 1.79
C LEU A 179 -22.93 -2.30 3.23
N ASN A 180 -23.39 -3.25 4.04
CA ASN A 180 -22.79 -3.49 5.35
C ASN A 180 -21.48 -4.29 5.21
N VAL A 181 -20.69 -4.38 6.29
CA VAL A 181 -19.38 -5.03 6.28
C VAL A 181 -19.45 -6.49 5.86
N LEU A 182 -20.47 -7.24 6.31
CA LEU A 182 -20.70 -8.63 5.89
C LEU A 182 -20.83 -8.71 4.36
N GLN A 183 -21.69 -7.89 3.77
CA GLN A 183 -21.94 -7.87 2.33
C GLN A 183 -20.68 -7.48 1.52
N ILE A 184 -19.91 -6.50 2.03
CA ILE A 184 -18.66 -6.05 1.37
C ILE A 184 -17.62 -7.16 1.35
N ILE A 185 -17.43 -7.87 2.48
CA ILE A 185 -16.39 -8.90 2.58
C ILE A 185 -16.83 -10.16 1.82
N GLU A 186 -18.09 -10.58 1.91
CA GLU A 186 -18.59 -11.80 1.25
C GLU A 186 -18.68 -11.68 -0.29
N GLU A 187 -18.61 -10.47 -0.87
CA GLU A 187 -18.76 -10.25 -2.31
C GLU A 187 -17.82 -11.13 -3.14
N GLY A 188 -16.55 -11.23 -2.73
CA GLY A 188 -15.57 -12.11 -3.36
C GLY A 188 -15.97 -13.59 -3.28
N LEU A 189 -16.54 -14.04 -2.16
CA LEU A 189 -16.99 -15.42 -2.00
C LEU A 189 -18.18 -15.74 -2.91
N ARG A 190 -19.12 -14.82 -3.08
CA ARG A 190 -20.26 -15.00 -3.99
C ARG A 190 -19.82 -15.22 -5.43
N VAL A 191 -18.74 -14.54 -5.86
CA VAL A 191 -18.21 -14.66 -7.22
C VAL A 191 -17.34 -15.90 -7.40
N HIS A 192 -16.46 -16.18 -6.44
CA HIS A 192 -15.41 -17.20 -6.59
C HIS A 192 -15.78 -18.56 -5.96
N GLN A 193 -16.76 -18.59 -5.08
CA GLN A 193 -17.23 -19.79 -4.37
C GLN A 193 -18.78 -19.79 -4.28
N PRO A 194 -19.47 -19.81 -5.43
CA PRO A 194 -20.93 -19.69 -5.47
C PRO A 194 -21.68 -20.84 -4.80
N THR A 195 -21.02 -21.97 -4.57
CA THR A 195 -21.57 -23.15 -3.91
C THR A 195 -21.69 -23.02 -2.39
N LEU A 196 -21.00 -22.03 -1.78
CA LEU A 196 -21.09 -21.81 -0.35
C LEU A 196 -22.49 -21.33 0.05
N THR A 197 -23.04 -21.93 1.09
CA THR A 197 -24.28 -21.47 1.72
C THR A 197 -24.12 -20.08 2.35
N PRO A 198 -25.19 -19.34 2.61
CA PRO A 198 -25.12 -18.07 3.34
C PRO A 198 -24.42 -18.18 4.70
N ALA A 199 -24.68 -19.26 5.46
CA ALA A 199 -24.06 -19.50 6.76
C ALA A 199 -22.54 -19.73 6.65
N GLU A 200 -22.10 -20.51 5.66
CA GLU A 200 -20.66 -20.73 5.42
C GLU A 200 -19.95 -19.47 5.00
N ARG A 201 -20.58 -18.61 4.16
CA ARG A 201 -20.02 -17.31 3.80
C ARG A 201 -19.92 -16.39 5.02
N GLU A 202 -20.96 -16.31 5.85
CA GLU A 202 -20.94 -15.50 7.06
C GLU A 202 -19.83 -15.96 8.01
N GLN A 203 -19.64 -17.27 8.19
CA GLN A 203 -18.57 -17.81 9.01
C GLN A 203 -17.18 -17.45 8.46
N ALA A 204 -16.98 -17.51 7.14
CA ALA A 204 -15.73 -17.08 6.50
C ALA A 204 -15.47 -15.58 6.69
N VAL A 205 -16.51 -14.75 6.63
CA VAL A 205 -16.42 -13.31 6.92
C VAL A 205 -16.05 -13.06 8.37
N ILE A 206 -16.68 -13.75 9.32
CA ILE A 206 -16.35 -13.66 10.76
C ILE A 206 -14.86 -13.96 10.97
N GLN A 207 -14.36 -15.04 10.40
CA GLN A 207 -12.96 -15.42 10.48
C GLN A 207 -12.04 -14.34 9.88
N ALA A 208 -12.35 -13.82 8.68
CA ALA A 208 -11.57 -12.77 8.06
C ALA A 208 -11.56 -11.47 8.89
N MET A 209 -12.68 -11.09 9.52
CA MET A 209 -12.76 -9.96 10.42
C MET A 209 -11.88 -10.14 11.66
N GLN A 210 -11.90 -11.34 12.27
CA GLN A 210 -11.04 -11.66 13.41
C GLN A 210 -9.55 -11.58 13.03
N GLU A 211 -9.18 -12.09 11.86
CA GLU A 211 -7.78 -12.07 11.38
C GLU A 211 -7.24 -10.65 11.17
N VAL A 212 -8.10 -9.71 10.80
CA VAL A 212 -7.71 -8.30 10.67
C VAL A 212 -7.94 -7.49 11.95
N GLY A 213 -8.35 -8.12 13.07
CA GLY A 213 -8.57 -7.48 14.35
C GLY A 213 -9.80 -6.56 14.39
N LEU A 214 -10.87 -6.94 13.67
CA LEU A 214 -12.19 -6.31 13.74
C LEU A 214 -13.12 -7.15 14.60
N ASP A 215 -14.00 -6.48 15.37
CA ASP A 215 -15.06 -7.16 16.11
C ASP A 215 -16.12 -7.75 15.16
N PRO A 216 -16.33 -9.09 15.13
CA PRO A 216 -17.31 -9.73 14.28
C PRO A 216 -18.77 -9.28 14.54
N GLN A 217 -19.07 -8.79 15.74
CA GLN A 217 -20.41 -8.28 16.05
C GLN A 217 -20.74 -7.01 15.26
N SER A 218 -19.72 -6.31 14.77
CA SER A 218 -19.88 -5.11 13.94
C SER A 218 -20.19 -5.38 12.46
N ARG A 219 -20.26 -6.66 12.02
CA ARG A 219 -20.42 -7.05 10.60
C ARG A 219 -21.68 -6.52 9.89
N HIS A 220 -22.71 -6.18 10.67
CA HIS A 220 -23.95 -5.60 10.11
C HIS A 220 -23.92 -4.06 10.06
N ARG A 221 -22.87 -3.42 10.55
CA ARG A 221 -22.68 -1.96 10.45
C ARG A 221 -22.21 -1.56 9.06
N TYR A 222 -22.48 -0.30 8.69
CA TYR A 222 -22.05 0.29 7.43
C TYR A 222 -20.67 0.95 7.56
N PRO A 223 -19.91 1.10 6.46
CA PRO A 223 -18.55 1.69 6.49
C PRO A 223 -18.45 3.04 7.20
N ALA A 224 -19.49 3.88 7.13
CA ALA A 224 -19.53 5.19 7.78
C ALA A 224 -19.36 5.12 9.32
N ALA A 225 -19.72 3.98 9.95
CA ALA A 225 -19.60 3.78 11.39
C ALA A 225 -18.18 3.40 11.86
N PHE A 226 -17.19 3.30 10.94
CA PHE A 226 -15.84 2.86 11.23
C PHE A 226 -14.82 3.98 11.04
N SER A 227 -13.74 3.96 11.81
CA SER A 227 -12.59 4.85 11.61
C SER A 227 -11.85 4.53 10.30
N GLY A 228 -10.96 5.44 9.84
CA GLY A 228 -10.14 5.22 8.64
C GLY A 228 -9.33 3.92 8.71
N GLY A 229 -8.66 3.66 9.83
CA GLY A 229 -7.92 2.42 10.04
C GLY A 229 -8.79 1.16 10.08
N GLN A 230 -10.00 1.25 10.64
CA GLN A 230 -10.97 0.14 10.60
C GLN A 230 -11.50 -0.10 9.18
N ARG A 231 -11.76 0.94 8.39
CA ARG A 231 -12.14 0.80 6.97
C ARG A 231 -11.02 0.14 6.16
N GLN A 232 -9.77 0.48 6.44
CA GLN A 232 -8.61 -0.18 5.82
C GLN A 232 -8.57 -1.67 6.17
N ARG A 233 -8.82 -2.04 7.42
CA ARG A 233 -8.94 -3.45 7.85
C ARG A 233 -10.08 -4.18 7.14
N ILE A 234 -11.22 -3.52 6.90
CA ILE A 234 -12.33 -4.08 6.10
C ILE A 234 -11.88 -4.34 4.66
N ALA A 235 -11.15 -3.40 4.03
CA ALA A 235 -10.63 -3.58 2.68
C ALA A 235 -9.63 -4.75 2.60
N ILE A 236 -8.77 -4.91 3.61
CA ILE A 236 -7.83 -6.05 3.72
C ILE A 236 -8.63 -7.36 3.93
N ALA A 237 -9.64 -7.40 4.81
CA ALA A 237 -10.48 -8.58 5.03
C ALA A 237 -11.22 -9.02 3.77
N ARG A 238 -11.72 -8.05 2.98
CA ARG A 238 -12.35 -8.31 1.67
C ARG A 238 -11.41 -9.01 0.70
N ALA A 239 -10.15 -8.60 0.67
CA ALA A 239 -9.14 -9.26 -0.16
C ALA A 239 -8.75 -10.64 0.39
N LEU A 240 -8.66 -10.78 1.71
CA LEU A 240 -8.18 -11.97 2.39
C LEU A 240 -9.19 -13.14 2.37
N VAL A 241 -10.49 -12.85 2.43
CA VAL A 241 -11.57 -13.86 2.61
C VAL A 241 -11.57 -14.94 1.52
N VAL A 242 -11.11 -14.63 0.31
CA VAL A 242 -11.00 -15.58 -0.81
C VAL A 242 -9.71 -16.40 -0.78
N LYS A 243 -8.86 -16.21 0.24
CA LYS A 243 -7.57 -16.89 0.45
C LYS A 243 -6.63 -16.71 -0.75
N PRO A 244 -6.20 -15.48 -1.04
CA PRO A 244 -5.30 -15.18 -2.15
C PRO A 244 -3.87 -15.68 -1.86
N GLN A 245 -3.02 -15.69 -2.89
CA GLN A 245 -1.58 -15.91 -2.79
C GLN A 245 -0.79 -14.62 -3.00
N LEU A 246 -1.37 -13.67 -3.76
CA LEU A 246 -0.81 -12.37 -4.05
C LEU A 246 -1.82 -11.27 -3.72
N ILE A 247 -1.35 -10.22 -3.03
CA ILE A 247 -2.13 -8.99 -2.85
C ILE A 247 -1.30 -7.80 -3.34
N VAL A 248 -1.88 -7.02 -4.25
CA VAL A 248 -1.37 -5.70 -4.61
C VAL A 248 -1.93 -4.70 -3.60
N LEU A 249 -1.05 -4.02 -2.89
CA LEU A 249 -1.36 -3.03 -1.86
C LEU A 249 -1.00 -1.65 -2.42
N ASP A 250 -2.00 -0.92 -2.90
CA ASP A 250 -1.79 0.41 -3.51
C ASP A 250 -1.95 1.49 -2.45
N GLU A 251 -0.84 2.03 -1.96
CA GLU A 251 -0.73 3.03 -0.89
C GLU A 251 -1.63 2.75 0.34
N PRO A 252 -1.59 1.56 0.93
CA PRO A 252 -2.59 1.11 1.90
C PRO A 252 -2.56 1.88 3.24
N THR A 253 -1.60 2.77 3.44
CA THR A 253 -1.41 3.52 4.69
C THR A 253 -1.30 5.03 4.50
N SER A 254 -1.41 5.54 3.27
CA SER A 254 -1.13 6.95 2.95
C SER A 254 -2.08 7.95 3.62
N SER A 255 -3.33 7.56 3.87
CA SER A 255 -4.36 8.43 4.50
C SER A 255 -4.50 8.22 6.02
N LEU A 256 -3.62 7.41 6.63
CA LEU A 256 -3.70 7.03 8.04
C LEU A 256 -2.68 7.81 8.89
N ASP A 257 -3.02 8.06 10.14
CA ASP A 257 -2.04 8.57 11.11
C ASP A 257 -0.93 7.53 11.39
N LYS A 258 0.22 7.99 11.90
CA LYS A 258 1.42 7.15 12.09
C LYS A 258 1.17 5.94 13.01
N THR A 259 0.37 6.11 14.05
CA THR A 259 0.05 5.01 14.97
C THR A 259 -0.78 3.92 14.29
N VAL A 260 -1.80 4.31 13.53
CA VAL A 260 -2.64 3.38 12.76
C VAL A 260 -1.85 2.77 11.61
N GLN A 261 -0.97 3.54 10.96
CA GLN A 261 -0.03 3.05 9.94
C GLN A 261 0.82 1.89 10.47
N ALA A 262 1.46 2.07 11.64
CA ALA A 262 2.25 1.03 12.28
C ALA A 262 1.42 -0.24 12.59
N GLN A 263 0.18 -0.08 13.05
CA GLN A 263 -0.73 -1.20 13.30
C GLN A 263 -1.10 -1.97 12.01
N ILE A 264 -1.33 -1.26 10.90
CA ILE A 264 -1.62 -1.91 9.60
C ILE A 264 -0.39 -2.64 9.09
N LEU A 265 0.81 -2.09 9.25
CA LEU A 265 2.05 -2.78 8.85
C LEU A 265 2.28 -4.05 9.66
N ALA A 266 2.11 -3.99 10.99
CA ALA A 266 2.19 -5.17 11.84
C ALA A 266 1.15 -6.24 11.44
N LEU A 267 -0.08 -5.82 11.11
CA LEU A 267 -1.11 -6.71 10.60
C LEU A 267 -0.68 -7.37 9.28
N LEU A 268 -0.17 -6.60 8.31
CA LEU A 268 0.28 -7.14 7.01
C LEU A 268 1.42 -8.15 7.18
N LYS A 269 2.40 -7.89 8.06
CA LYS A 269 3.46 -8.84 8.42
C LYS A 269 2.90 -10.15 9.00
N ALA A 270 1.98 -10.03 9.96
CA ALA A 270 1.34 -11.19 10.59
C ALA A 270 0.54 -12.04 9.58
N LEU A 271 -0.22 -11.40 8.69
CA LEU A 271 -0.97 -12.06 7.62
C LEU A 271 -0.03 -12.72 6.60
N GLN A 272 1.06 -12.04 6.24
CA GLN A 272 2.08 -12.58 5.35
C GLN A 272 2.70 -13.86 5.92
N GLN A 273 3.11 -13.83 7.17
CA GLN A 273 3.68 -14.98 7.86
C GLN A 273 2.69 -16.15 7.99
N LYS A 274 1.44 -15.84 8.35
CA LYS A 274 0.39 -16.84 8.56
C LYS A 274 -0.04 -17.54 7.26
N HIS A 275 -0.19 -16.78 6.18
CA HIS A 275 -0.76 -17.25 4.92
C HIS A 275 0.27 -17.37 3.79
N GLN A 276 1.55 -17.10 4.04
CA GLN A 276 2.63 -17.08 3.04
C GLN A 276 2.29 -16.17 1.85
N LEU A 277 1.67 -15.00 2.14
CA LEU A 277 1.23 -14.05 1.13
C LEU A 277 2.40 -13.36 0.45
N ALA A 278 2.38 -13.29 -0.86
CA ALA A 278 3.24 -12.38 -1.60
C ALA A 278 2.57 -11.01 -1.72
N TYR A 279 3.36 -9.94 -1.60
CA TYR A 279 2.86 -8.57 -1.73
C TYR A 279 3.57 -7.81 -2.84
N ILE A 280 2.81 -7.04 -3.61
CA ILE A 280 3.33 -5.87 -4.33
C ILE A 280 2.87 -4.66 -3.54
N PHE A 281 3.83 -3.98 -2.91
CA PHE A 281 3.57 -2.88 -2.00
C PHE A 281 3.94 -1.55 -2.67
N ILE A 282 2.94 -0.75 -2.99
CA ILE A 282 3.12 0.57 -3.60
C ILE A 282 3.06 1.62 -2.49
N SER A 283 4.11 2.43 -2.36
CA SER A 283 4.16 3.50 -1.37
C SER A 283 5.12 4.61 -1.81
N HIS A 284 4.86 5.81 -1.31
CA HIS A 284 5.78 6.94 -1.36
C HIS A 284 6.52 7.13 -0.02
N ASP A 285 6.13 6.42 1.06
CA ASP A 285 6.83 6.43 2.35
C ASP A 285 7.91 5.34 2.37
N LEU A 286 9.16 5.75 2.17
CA LEU A 286 10.30 4.83 2.04
C LEU A 286 10.63 4.09 3.34
N ARG A 287 10.29 4.65 4.51
CA ARG A 287 10.46 3.96 5.80
C ARG A 287 9.56 2.75 5.92
N VAL A 288 8.31 2.89 5.45
CA VAL A 288 7.36 1.77 5.36
C VAL A 288 7.89 0.68 4.42
N VAL A 289 8.41 1.09 3.27
CA VAL A 289 8.97 0.15 2.29
C VAL A 289 10.15 -0.61 2.88
N ARG A 290 11.08 0.08 3.55
CA ARG A 290 12.23 -0.54 4.22
C ARG A 290 11.81 -1.56 5.29
N ALA A 291 10.75 -1.26 6.05
CA ALA A 291 10.26 -2.13 7.11
C ALA A 291 9.52 -3.38 6.61
N LEU A 292 8.96 -3.38 5.39
CA LEU A 292 8.08 -4.45 4.90
C LEU A 292 8.65 -5.21 3.69
N CYS A 293 9.47 -4.56 2.84
CA CYS A 293 9.83 -5.08 1.53
C CYS A 293 11.17 -5.81 1.53
N HIS A 294 11.24 -6.95 0.84
CA HIS A 294 12.48 -7.70 0.59
C HIS A 294 13.25 -7.11 -0.59
N GLN A 295 12.50 -6.77 -1.63
CA GLN A 295 13.01 -6.17 -2.86
C GLN A 295 12.34 -4.81 -3.06
N VAL A 296 13.03 -3.89 -3.71
CA VAL A 296 12.47 -2.59 -4.11
C VAL A 296 12.76 -2.32 -5.58
N MET A 297 11.79 -1.70 -6.25
CA MET A 297 11.90 -1.19 -7.62
C MET A 297 11.57 0.29 -7.60
N VAL A 298 12.53 1.10 -8.02
CA VAL A 298 12.41 2.56 -8.12
C VAL A 298 11.95 2.91 -9.53
N LEU A 299 10.77 3.50 -9.65
CA LEU A 299 10.14 3.90 -10.90
C LEU A 299 10.23 5.43 -11.09
N ARG A 300 10.64 5.85 -12.27
CA ARG A 300 10.62 7.25 -12.71
C ARG A 300 10.07 7.32 -14.13
N GLN A 301 9.02 8.10 -14.37
CA GLN A 301 8.43 8.31 -15.70
C GLN A 301 8.13 6.99 -16.47
N GLY A 302 7.69 5.97 -15.74
CA GLY A 302 7.35 4.67 -16.31
C GLY A 302 8.51 3.70 -16.53
N GLU A 303 9.74 4.07 -16.19
CA GLU A 303 10.93 3.23 -16.32
C GLU A 303 11.50 2.83 -14.97
N VAL A 304 12.13 1.64 -14.93
CA VAL A 304 12.87 1.18 -13.75
C VAL A 304 14.22 1.86 -13.73
N VAL A 305 14.44 2.73 -12.74
CA VAL A 305 15.72 3.43 -12.54
C VAL A 305 16.68 2.56 -11.76
N GLU A 306 16.18 1.89 -10.72
CA GLU A 306 16.98 1.02 -9.87
C GLU A 306 16.10 -0.10 -9.30
N GLN A 307 16.66 -1.30 -9.16
CA GLN A 307 15.99 -2.45 -8.60
C GLN A 307 16.98 -3.35 -7.85
N GLY A 308 16.55 -3.90 -6.72
CA GLY A 308 17.37 -4.83 -5.96
C GLY A 308 16.82 -5.11 -4.57
N GLU A 309 17.64 -5.79 -3.78
CA GLU A 309 17.38 -6.01 -2.37
C GLU A 309 17.16 -4.67 -1.65
N CYS A 310 16.10 -4.61 -0.86
CA CYS A 310 15.63 -3.36 -0.25
C CYS A 310 16.74 -2.69 0.56
N GLU A 311 17.40 -3.42 1.47
CA GLU A 311 18.45 -2.87 2.31
C GLU A 311 19.64 -2.34 1.49
N ARG A 312 20.04 -3.05 0.43
CA ARG A 312 21.12 -2.63 -0.46
C ARG A 312 20.80 -1.33 -1.20
N VAL A 313 19.60 -1.21 -1.76
CA VAL A 313 19.17 0.00 -2.50
C VAL A 313 19.07 1.20 -1.55
N PHE A 314 18.67 0.99 -0.30
CA PHE A 314 18.54 2.05 0.69
C PHE A 314 19.88 2.51 1.30
N THR A 315 20.84 1.59 1.47
CA THR A 315 22.15 1.92 2.08
C THR A 315 23.20 2.32 1.07
N ALA A 316 23.12 1.76 -0.16
CA ALA A 316 24.11 1.99 -1.22
C ALA A 316 23.45 2.21 -2.59
N PRO A 317 22.59 3.25 -2.74
CA PRO A 317 21.90 3.53 -3.99
C PRO A 317 22.89 3.87 -5.11
N GLN A 318 22.73 3.23 -6.26
CA GLN A 318 23.62 3.39 -7.41
C GLN A 318 23.20 4.58 -8.28
N GLN A 319 21.89 4.88 -8.30
CA GLN A 319 21.33 5.90 -9.18
C GLN A 319 21.15 7.23 -8.45
N GLU A 320 21.43 8.34 -9.13
CA GLU A 320 21.29 9.69 -8.59
C GLU A 320 19.84 9.98 -8.16
N TYR A 321 18.87 9.56 -8.98
CA TYR A 321 17.46 9.74 -8.65
C TYR A 321 17.06 9.00 -7.36
N THR A 322 17.57 7.78 -7.15
CA THR A 322 17.33 7.02 -5.91
C THR A 322 17.91 7.75 -4.71
N ARG A 323 19.13 8.32 -4.82
CA ARG A 323 19.74 9.13 -3.75
C ARG A 323 18.89 10.35 -3.40
N GLN A 324 18.42 11.08 -4.42
CA GLN A 324 17.53 12.23 -4.22
C GLN A 324 16.22 11.84 -3.54
N LEU A 325 15.59 10.73 -3.98
CA LEU A 325 14.36 10.22 -3.40
C LEU A 325 14.53 9.83 -1.92
N LEU A 326 15.64 9.19 -1.58
CA LEU A 326 16.00 8.83 -0.19
C LEU A 326 16.31 10.04 0.69
N ALA A 327 16.93 11.08 0.13
CA ALA A 327 17.24 12.30 0.87
C ALA A 327 15.99 13.12 1.24
N LEU A 328 14.86 12.94 0.54
CA LEU A 328 13.59 13.64 0.77
C LEU A 328 12.66 12.90 1.73
N SER A 329 12.99 11.68 2.18
CA SER A 329 12.20 10.80 3.04
C SER A 329 12.79 10.74 4.46
#